data_895f9e5f682789831ad6c715d52efeb8
#
_entry.id   895f9e5f682789831ad6c715d52efeb8
#
_cell.length_a   1.000
_cell.length_b   1.000
_cell.length_c   1.000
_cell.angle_alpha   90.00
_cell.angle_beta   90.00
_cell.angle_gamma   90.00
#
_symmetry.space_group_name_H-M   'P 1'
#
loop_
_entity.id
_entity.type
_entity.pdbx_description
1 polymer ?
#
loop_
_entity_poly.entity_id
_entity_poly.type
_entity_poly.pdbx_seq_one_letter_code
_entity_poly.pdbx_strand_id
1 'polypeptide(L)'
;MEYWDIYDEKKQKTGRTMKRNDWNMQPDEYHLTVLGVLKRPDGRYLITQRKLDKEWGAGWWEVPGGGVNAGEDSRDAVIREIRE
;
A
#
# COMPACT_ATOMS: atom_id res chain seq x y z
N MET A 1 -9.95 1.19 -12.73
CA MET A 1 -9.09 0.01 -12.45
C MET A 1 -7.72 0.47 -12.06
N GLU A 2 -7.19 -0.06 -10.96
CA GLU A 2 -5.91 0.35 -10.46
C GLU A 2 -4.78 -0.46 -11.08
N TYR A 3 -3.66 0.21 -11.35
CA TYR A 3 -2.41 -0.40 -11.76
C TYR A 3 -1.33 -0.09 -10.74
N TRP A 4 -0.40 -1.01 -10.59
CA TRP A 4 0.76 -0.85 -9.74
C TRP A 4 2.02 -0.79 -10.60
N ASP A 5 2.95 0.10 -10.24
CA ASP A 5 4.30 0.06 -10.80
C ASP A 5 5.03 -1.15 -10.27
N ILE A 6 5.84 -1.77 -11.11
CA ILE A 6 6.70 -2.87 -10.70
C ILE A 6 8.08 -2.30 -10.38
N TYR A 7 8.59 -2.68 -9.22
CA TYR A 7 9.88 -2.22 -8.70
C TYR A 7 10.92 -3.34 -8.78
N ASP A 8 12.19 -2.95 -8.89
CA ASP A 8 13.29 -3.89 -8.82
C ASP A 8 13.75 -4.09 -7.37
N GLU A 9 14.79 -4.91 -7.18
CA GLU A 9 15.36 -5.22 -5.88
C GLU A 9 15.96 -4.02 -5.16
N LYS A 10 16.24 -2.94 -5.89
CA LYS A 10 16.77 -1.69 -5.34
C LYS A 10 15.69 -0.65 -5.09
N LYS A 11 14.42 -1.07 -5.16
CA LYS A 11 13.26 -0.21 -4.98
C LYS A 11 13.18 0.90 -6.05
N GLN A 12 13.61 0.61 -7.27
CA GLN A 12 13.49 1.52 -8.40
C GLN A 12 12.44 1.01 -9.36
N LYS A 13 11.67 1.93 -9.96
CA LYS A 13 10.65 1.56 -10.93
C LYS A 13 11.28 0.97 -12.17
N THR A 14 10.76 -0.18 -12.62
CA THR A 14 11.26 -0.87 -13.81
C THR A 14 10.69 -0.31 -15.10
N GLY A 15 9.66 0.51 -15.06
CA GLY A 15 8.91 0.96 -16.23
C GLY A 15 7.76 0.03 -16.61
N ARG A 16 7.63 -1.11 -15.97
CA ARG A 16 6.51 -2.03 -16.17
C ARG A 16 5.45 -1.81 -15.10
N THR A 17 4.21 -2.15 -15.45
CA THR A 17 3.07 -2.08 -14.51
C THR A 17 2.32 -3.40 -14.55
N MET A 18 1.50 -3.63 -13.51
CA MET A 18 0.55 -4.74 -13.51
C MET A 18 -0.78 -4.25 -12.93
N LYS A 19 -1.86 -4.95 -13.26
CA LYS A 19 -3.14 -4.69 -12.62
C LYS A 19 -3.08 -5.09 -11.16
N ARG A 20 -3.78 -4.34 -10.32
CA ARG A 20 -3.91 -4.69 -8.91
C ARG A 20 -4.38 -6.14 -8.74
N ASN A 21 -3.68 -6.90 -7.91
CA ASN A 21 -3.96 -8.30 -7.59
C ASN A 21 -3.71 -9.28 -8.74
N ASP A 22 -3.03 -8.89 -9.80
CA ASP A 22 -2.69 -9.81 -10.87
C ASP A 22 -1.60 -10.80 -10.45
N TRP A 23 -0.63 -10.33 -9.69
CA TRP A 23 0.48 -11.13 -9.15
C TRP A 23 1.33 -11.84 -10.20
N ASN A 24 1.23 -11.44 -11.46
CA ASN A 24 2.04 -11.99 -12.54
C ASN A 24 3.41 -11.30 -12.57
N MET A 25 4.25 -11.66 -11.61
CA MET A 25 5.56 -11.04 -11.41
C MET A 25 6.66 -12.03 -11.72
N GLN A 26 7.72 -11.53 -12.33
CA GLN A 26 8.95 -12.30 -12.56
C GLN A 26 9.79 -12.32 -11.29
N PRO A 27 10.79 -13.22 -11.19
CA PRO A 27 11.78 -13.13 -10.11
C PRO A 27 12.39 -11.73 -10.08
N ASP A 28 12.67 -11.24 -8.87
CA ASP A 28 13.24 -9.91 -8.63
C ASP A 28 12.33 -8.75 -9.05
N GLU A 29 11.03 -9.01 -9.19
CA GLU A 29 10.03 -7.97 -9.36
C GLU A 29 9.17 -7.85 -8.11
N TYR A 30 8.84 -6.62 -7.74
CA TYR A 30 8.14 -6.32 -6.50
C TYR A 30 7.11 -5.23 -6.71
N HIS A 31 6.06 -5.24 -5.90
CA HIS A 31 5.21 -4.06 -5.79
C HIS A 31 5.41 -3.42 -4.41
N LEU A 32 5.06 -2.16 -4.30
CA LEU A 32 5.30 -1.39 -3.09
C LEU A 32 3.99 -1.18 -2.33
N THR A 33 4.01 -1.45 -1.04
CA THR A 33 2.93 -1.05 -0.13
C THR A 33 3.46 -0.05 0.88
N VAL A 34 2.57 0.78 1.40
CA VAL A 34 2.91 1.79 2.40
C VAL A 34 2.00 1.66 3.61
N LEU A 35 2.53 2.04 4.77
CA LEU A 35 1.75 2.15 6.00
C LEU A 35 1.95 3.55 6.54
N GLY A 36 0.84 4.19 6.93
CA GLY A 36 0.88 5.52 7.54
C GLY A 36 0.75 5.41 9.05
N VAL A 37 1.71 5.93 9.78
CA VAL A 37 1.67 5.95 11.25
C VAL A 37 1.41 7.39 11.69
N LEU A 38 0.24 7.62 12.29
CA LEU A 38 -0.15 8.92 12.80
C LEU A 38 -0.13 8.88 14.32
N LYS A 39 0.73 9.70 14.91
CA LYS A 39 0.87 9.79 16.37
C LYS A 39 0.33 11.13 16.85
N ARG A 40 -0.55 11.08 17.86
CA ARG A 40 -1.03 12.29 18.52
C ARG A 40 0.02 12.81 19.51
N PRO A 41 -0.01 14.09 19.85
CA PRO A 41 0.92 14.64 20.86
C PRO A 41 0.84 13.94 22.22
N ASP A 42 -0.31 13.31 22.55
CA ASP A 42 -0.49 12.58 23.82
C ASP A 42 0.08 11.14 23.78
N GLY A 43 0.74 10.76 22.67
CA GLY A 43 1.36 9.45 22.52
C GLY A 43 0.46 8.37 21.91
N ARG A 44 -0.80 8.70 21.61
CA ARG A 44 -1.72 7.74 21.00
C ARG A 44 -1.51 7.67 19.49
N TYR A 45 -1.83 6.51 18.93
CA TYR A 45 -1.72 6.26 17.49
C TYR A 45 -3.10 6.06 16.87
N LEU A 46 -3.25 6.49 15.62
CA LEU A 46 -4.46 6.17 14.85
C LEU A 46 -4.35 4.73 14.35
N ILE A 47 -5.36 3.93 14.68
CA ILE A 47 -5.52 2.60 14.10
C ILE A 47 -6.92 2.50 13.53
N THR A 48 -7.06 1.67 12.49
CA THR A 48 -8.34 1.42 11.83
C THR A 48 -8.64 -0.07 11.86
N GLN A 49 -9.91 -0.41 11.77
CA GLN A 49 -10.32 -1.81 11.73
C GLN A 49 -10.74 -2.16 10.31
N ARG A 50 -10.23 -3.28 9.80
CA ARG A 50 -10.66 -3.78 8.49
C ARG A 50 -12.12 -4.19 8.54
N LYS A 51 -12.84 -3.89 7.47
CA LYS A 51 -14.24 -4.27 7.35
C LYS A 51 -14.38 -5.80 7.39
N LEU A 52 -15.51 -6.26 7.90
CA LEU A 52 -15.78 -7.68 8.04
C LEU A 52 -15.96 -8.40 6.69
N ASP A 53 -16.21 -7.67 5.61
CA ASP A 53 -16.37 -8.23 4.26
C ASP A 53 -15.06 -8.36 3.48
N LYS A 54 -13.91 -8.08 4.12
CA LYS A 54 -12.61 -8.26 3.46
C LYS A 54 -12.26 -9.74 3.32
N GLU A 55 -11.55 -10.07 2.23
CA GLU A 55 -11.17 -11.44 1.92
C GLU A 55 -10.17 -12.01 2.93
N TRP A 56 -9.31 -11.14 3.49
CA TRP A 56 -8.37 -11.55 4.52
C TRP A 56 -8.31 -10.49 5.61
N GLY A 57 -7.99 -10.93 6.83
CA GLY A 57 -7.82 -10.02 7.95
C GLY A 57 -9.10 -9.32 8.36
N ALA A 58 -10.28 -9.85 8.01
CA ALA A 58 -11.56 -9.25 8.38
C ALA A 58 -11.62 -8.98 9.88
N GLY A 59 -11.94 -7.74 10.25
CA GLY A 59 -12.02 -7.32 11.64
C GLY A 59 -10.68 -7.04 12.33
N TRP A 60 -9.55 -7.25 11.63
CA TRP A 60 -8.22 -6.97 12.20
C TRP A 60 -8.00 -5.46 12.32
N TRP A 61 -7.29 -5.07 13.36
CA TRP A 61 -6.86 -3.70 13.57
C TRP A 61 -5.54 -3.45 12.85
N GLU A 62 -5.43 -2.29 12.22
CA GLU A 62 -4.24 -1.94 11.44
C GLU A 62 -4.02 -0.43 11.39
N VAL A 63 -2.81 -0.02 11.00
CA VAL A 63 -2.55 1.37 10.64
C VAL A 63 -3.01 1.60 9.19
N PRO A 64 -3.37 2.85 8.80
CA PRO A 64 -3.75 3.13 7.41
C PRO A 64 -2.63 2.75 6.45
N GLY A 65 -2.99 2.14 5.33
CA GLY A 65 -2.00 1.78 4.33
C GLY A 65 -2.61 1.06 3.15
N GLY A 66 -1.78 0.77 2.16
CA GLY A 66 -2.21 0.07 0.97
C GLY A 66 -1.13 0.05 -0.11
N GLY A 67 -1.51 -0.42 -1.30
CA GLY A 67 -0.61 -0.49 -2.43
C GLY A 67 -0.33 0.87 -3.05
N VAL A 68 0.89 1.04 -3.55
CA VAL A 68 1.28 2.24 -4.29
C VAL A 68 0.80 2.09 -5.72
N ASN A 69 -0.04 3.03 -6.18
CA ASN A 69 -0.56 3.01 -7.54
C ASN A 69 0.50 3.47 -8.54
N ALA A 70 0.33 3.04 -9.79
CA ALA A 70 1.22 3.47 -10.87
C ALA A 70 1.24 5.00 -10.96
N GLY A 71 2.43 5.57 -11.10
CA GLY A 71 2.64 7.00 -11.14
C GLY A 71 2.78 7.69 -9.80
N GLU A 72 2.51 6.99 -8.70
CA GLU A 72 2.73 7.52 -7.35
C GLU A 72 4.12 7.15 -6.83
N ASP A 73 4.68 7.98 -5.97
CA ASP A 73 5.78 7.56 -5.10
C ASP A 73 5.21 7.12 -3.74
N SER A 74 6.08 6.67 -2.84
CA SER A 74 5.63 6.18 -1.54
C SER A 74 4.97 7.27 -0.69
N ARG A 75 5.47 8.51 -0.79
CA ARG A 75 4.89 9.64 -0.06
C ARG A 75 3.48 9.96 -0.55
N ASP A 76 3.30 10.03 -1.88
CA ASP A 76 1.99 10.29 -2.48
C ASP A 76 0.98 9.21 -2.05
N ALA A 77 1.41 7.96 -2.08
CA ALA A 77 0.55 6.83 -1.74
C ALA A 77 0.12 6.87 -0.27
N VAL A 78 1.04 7.13 0.65
CA VAL A 78 0.70 7.14 2.08
C VAL A 78 -0.23 8.32 2.42
N ILE A 79 -0.04 9.46 1.79
CA ILE A 79 -0.92 10.62 1.98
C ILE A 79 -2.33 10.29 1.49
N ARG A 80 -2.43 9.66 0.32
CA ARG A 80 -3.73 9.23 -0.22
C ARG A 80 -4.43 8.25 0.70
N GLU A 81 -3.71 7.23 1.19
CA GLU A 81 -4.29 6.22 2.08
C GLU A 81 -4.75 6.82 3.41
N ILE A 82 -4.01 7.77 3.98
CA ILE A 82 -4.41 8.45 5.22
C ILE A 82 -5.71 9.24 5.03
N ARG A 83 -5.91 9.81 3.85
CA ARG A 83 -7.12 10.59 3.53
C ARG A 83 -8.34 9.74 3.20
N GLU A 84 -8.15 8.49 2.91
CA GLU A 84 -9.25 7.54 2.70
C GLU A 84 -9.85 7.10 4.06
#